data_cb0cd0a7459ce13665d3d7f144c2fb1c
#
_entry.id   cb0cd0a7459ce13665d3d7f144c2fb1c
#
_cell.length_a   1.000
_cell.length_b   1.000
_cell.length_c   1.000
_cell.angle_alpha   90.00
_cell.angle_beta   90.00
_cell.angle_gamma   90.00
#
_symmetry.space_group_name_H-M   'P 1'
#
loop_
_entity.id
_entity.type
_entity.pdbx_description
1 polymer ?
#
loop_
_entity_poly.entity_id
_entity_poly.type
_entity_poly.pdbx_seq_one_letter_code
_entity_poly.pdbx_strand_id
1 'polypeptide(L)'
;MSKKPTVLMILDGYGLNDKKEGNAIAAANTPVMDELMKTCPFVPGNASGMAVGLPEGQMGNSEVGHLNMGAGRIVYQELTRITKEIQDGDFFENEALLQAVENCKIGRAHV
;
A
#
# COMPACT_ATOMS: atom_id res chain seq x y z
N MET A 1 -5.08 2.38 -36.43
CA MET A 1 -5.54 1.45 -35.37
C MET A 1 -6.55 2.20 -34.50
N SER A 2 -7.79 1.71 -34.38
CA SER A 2 -8.77 2.30 -33.47
C SER A 2 -8.36 1.98 -32.03
N LYS A 3 -8.15 2.99 -31.19
CA LYS A 3 -7.90 2.80 -29.76
C LYS A 3 -9.17 2.26 -29.11
N LYS A 4 -9.09 1.09 -28.48
CA LYS A 4 -10.19 0.58 -27.64
C LYS A 4 -10.13 1.29 -26.28
N PRO A 5 -11.22 1.92 -25.85
CA PRO A 5 -11.25 2.54 -24.52
C PRO A 5 -11.16 1.47 -23.42
N THR A 6 -10.43 1.78 -22.36
CA THR A 6 -10.38 0.95 -21.16
C THR A 6 -10.99 1.74 -20.01
N VAL A 7 -11.84 1.12 -19.22
CA VAL A 7 -12.46 1.71 -18.04
C VAL A 7 -11.88 1.02 -16.81
N LEU A 8 -11.30 1.79 -15.90
CA LEU A 8 -10.96 1.36 -14.56
C LEU A 8 -12.03 1.89 -13.60
N MET A 9 -12.77 0.99 -12.96
CA MET A 9 -13.77 1.34 -11.98
C MET A 9 -13.30 0.94 -10.59
N ILE A 10 -13.11 1.92 -9.71
CA ILE A 10 -12.67 1.71 -8.33
C ILE A 10 -13.88 1.82 -7.41
N LEU A 11 -14.23 0.71 -6.75
CA LEU A 11 -15.29 0.65 -5.76
C LEU A 11 -14.66 0.78 -4.38
N ASP A 12 -14.39 2.01 -3.98
CA ASP A 12 -13.71 2.31 -2.72
C ASP A 12 -14.56 1.84 -1.52
N GLY A 13 -13.92 1.14 -0.58
CA GLY A 13 -14.60 0.53 0.56
C GLY A 13 -15.34 -0.78 0.26
N TYR A 14 -15.36 -1.26 -0.98
CA TYR A 14 -15.98 -2.54 -1.36
C TYR A 14 -15.01 -3.69 -1.06
N GLY A 15 -14.95 -4.11 0.22
CA GLY A 15 -14.06 -5.17 0.67
C GLY A 15 -14.68 -6.55 0.66
N LEU A 16 -13.84 -7.59 0.65
CA LEU A 16 -14.25 -8.99 0.79
C LEU A 16 -14.37 -9.33 2.27
N ASN A 17 -15.51 -9.89 2.67
CA ASN A 17 -15.73 -10.35 4.03
C ASN A 17 -16.77 -11.49 4.04
N ASP A 18 -16.40 -12.63 4.59
CA ASP A 18 -17.25 -13.82 4.67
C ASP A 18 -18.34 -13.69 5.74
N LYS A 19 -18.20 -12.76 6.69
CA LYS A 19 -19.21 -12.51 7.71
C LYS A 19 -20.42 -11.83 7.10
N LYS A 20 -21.61 -12.35 7.40
CA LYS A 20 -22.87 -11.77 6.94
C LYS A 20 -23.41 -10.70 7.87
N GLU A 21 -23.17 -10.83 9.17
CA GLU A 21 -23.63 -9.88 10.18
C GLU A 21 -22.89 -8.55 10.02
N GLY A 22 -23.64 -7.44 9.92
CA GLY A 22 -23.09 -6.11 9.71
C GLY A 22 -22.46 -5.87 8.33
N ASN A 23 -22.63 -6.78 7.38
CA ASN A 23 -22.08 -6.72 6.03
C ASN A 23 -23.13 -6.27 5.02
N ALA A 24 -23.16 -4.98 4.73
CA ALA A 24 -24.12 -4.40 3.79
C ALA A 24 -23.93 -4.92 2.36
N ILE A 25 -22.71 -5.27 1.95
CA ILE A 25 -22.43 -5.85 0.62
C ILE A 25 -23.07 -7.24 0.52
N ALA A 26 -22.89 -8.08 1.55
CA ALA A 26 -23.50 -9.42 1.56
C ALA A 26 -25.03 -9.41 1.68
N ALA A 27 -25.60 -8.32 2.20
CA ALA A 27 -27.05 -8.12 2.29
C ALA A 27 -27.67 -7.49 1.03
N ALA A 28 -26.85 -6.87 0.19
CA ALA A 28 -27.32 -6.20 -1.02
C ALA A 28 -27.62 -7.20 -2.14
N ASN A 29 -28.50 -6.80 -3.04
CA ASN A 29 -28.77 -7.54 -4.27
C ASN A 29 -27.79 -7.06 -5.36
N THR A 30 -26.71 -7.80 -5.60
CA THR A 30 -25.62 -7.43 -6.50
C THR A 30 -25.42 -8.42 -7.66
N PRO A 31 -26.45 -8.70 -8.47
CA PRO A 31 -26.41 -9.80 -9.46
C PRO A 31 -25.29 -9.62 -10.50
N VAL A 32 -24.97 -8.39 -10.89
CA VAL A 32 -23.89 -8.10 -11.85
C VAL A 32 -22.53 -8.38 -11.24
N MET A 33 -22.27 -7.93 -10.01
CA MET A 33 -21.00 -8.22 -9.32
C MET A 33 -20.83 -9.72 -9.05
N ASP A 34 -21.90 -10.38 -8.63
CA ASP A 34 -21.89 -11.81 -8.38
C ASP A 34 -21.58 -12.61 -9.66
N GLU A 35 -22.10 -12.18 -10.80
CA GLU A 35 -21.82 -12.81 -12.10
C GLU A 35 -20.38 -12.53 -12.55
N LEU A 36 -19.90 -11.29 -12.42
CA LEU A 36 -18.51 -10.93 -12.78
C LEU A 36 -17.50 -11.72 -11.95
N MET A 37 -17.72 -11.86 -10.65
CA MET A 37 -16.83 -12.64 -9.77
C MET A 37 -16.78 -14.13 -10.13
N LYS A 38 -17.84 -14.67 -10.73
CA LYS A 38 -17.91 -16.09 -11.15
C LYS A 38 -17.32 -16.34 -12.53
N THR A 39 -17.51 -15.40 -13.46
CA THR A 39 -17.25 -15.63 -14.89
C THR A 39 -16.01 -14.93 -15.42
N CYS A 40 -15.55 -13.88 -14.72
CA CYS A 40 -14.37 -13.12 -15.10
C CYS A 40 -13.15 -13.49 -14.24
N PRO A 41 -11.92 -13.22 -14.70
CA PRO A 41 -10.72 -13.34 -13.86
C PRO A 41 -10.87 -12.49 -12.60
N PHE A 42 -10.74 -13.11 -11.44
CA PHE A 42 -10.89 -12.49 -10.14
C PHE A 42 -9.69 -12.84 -9.25
N VAL A 43 -9.06 -11.83 -8.66
CA VAL A 43 -7.92 -11.99 -7.76
C VAL A 43 -8.14 -11.09 -6.54
N PRO A 44 -8.16 -11.64 -5.32
CA PRO A 44 -8.20 -10.82 -4.12
C PRO A 44 -6.89 -10.05 -3.93
N GLY A 45 -7.00 -8.77 -3.62
CA GLY A 45 -5.86 -7.90 -3.30
C GLY A 45 -5.80 -7.59 -1.81
N ASN A 46 -4.60 -7.42 -1.28
CA ASN A 46 -4.41 -6.93 0.08
C ASN A 46 -4.37 -5.39 0.06
N ALA A 47 -5.19 -4.76 0.91
CA ALA A 47 -5.33 -3.31 0.99
C ALA A 47 -4.83 -2.73 2.33
N SER A 48 -3.99 -3.44 3.07
CA SER A 48 -3.49 -3.02 4.39
C SER A 48 -2.03 -3.37 4.61
N GLY A 49 -1.42 -2.75 5.60
CA GLY A 49 -0.06 -3.03 6.06
C GLY A 49 1.00 -2.86 4.96
N MET A 50 2.02 -3.69 5.02
CA MET A 50 3.17 -3.63 4.10
C MET A 50 2.81 -3.78 2.62
N ALA A 51 1.71 -4.48 2.33
CA ALA A 51 1.24 -4.65 0.95
C ALA A 51 0.82 -3.34 0.26
N VAL A 52 0.56 -2.30 1.03
CA VAL A 52 0.24 -0.95 0.54
C VAL A 52 1.22 0.12 1.05
N GLY A 53 2.35 -0.28 1.59
CA GLY A 53 3.40 0.64 2.04
C GLY A 53 3.16 1.26 3.41
N LEU A 54 2.28 0.69 4.22
CA LEU A 54 2.00 1.07 5.61
C LEU A 54 2.72 0.11 6.59
N PRO A 55 2.89 0.50 7.86
CA PRO A 55 3.39 -0.39 8.89
C PRO A 55 2.54 -1.67 9.00
N GLU A 56 3.16 -2.75 9.45
CA GLU A 56 2.47 -4.02 9.68
C GLU A 56 1.27 -3.85 10.61
N GLY A 57 0.15 -4.48 10.26
CA GLY A 57 -1.09 -4.41 11.03
C GLY A 57 -1.89 -3.10 10.88
N GLN A 58 -1.38 -2.11 10.18
CA GLN A 58 -2.11 -0.87 9.94
C GLN A 58 -3.14 -1.05 8.82
N MET A 59 -4.39 -0.67 9.10
CA MET A 59 -5.45 -0.67 8.11
C MET A 59 -5.15 0.34 6.99
N GLY A 60 -5.39 -0.07 5.75
CA GLY A 60 -5.27 0.80 4.58
C GLY A 60 -6.32 1.91 4.56
N ASN A 61 -6.09 2.86 3.68
CA ASN A 61 -7.02 3.95 3.40
C ASN A 61 -7.05 4.25 1.89
N SER A 62 -8.01 5.07 1.48
CA SER A 62 -8.23 5.42 0.07
C SER A 62 -7.00 6.11 -0.54
N GLU A 63 -6.37 7.03 0.17
CA GLU A 63 -5.23 7.81 -0.32
C GLU A 63 -4.06 6.88 -0.70
N VAL A 64 -3.66 6.01 0.23
CA VAL A 64 -2.56 5.06 0.02
C VAL A 64 -2.91 4.05 -1.08
N GLY A 65 -4.14 3.53 -1.10
CA GLY A 65 -4.59 2.60 -2.12
C GLY A 65 -4.54 3.20 -3.53
N HIS A 66 -5.07 4.40 -3.72
CA HIS A 66 -5.04 5.09 -5.01
C HIS A 66 -3.63 5.45 -5.45
N LEU A 67 -2.76 5.85 -4.50
CA LEU A 67 -1.36 6.12 -4.78
C LEU A 67 -0.65 4.88 -5.35
N ASN A 68 -0.83 3.72 -4.73
CA ASN A 68 -0.23 2.47 -5.18
C ASN A 68 -0.76 2.03 -6.56
N MET A 69 -2.07 2.15 -6.79
CA MET A 69 -2.67 1.86 -8.10
C MET A 69 -2.13 2.79 -9.19
N GLY A 70 -2.04 4.09 -8.90
CA GLY A 70 -1.50 5.07 -9.85
C GLY A 70 -0.02 4.88 -10.14
N ALA A 71 0.76 4.49 -9.14
CA ALA A 71 2.19 4.23 -9.28
C ALA A 71 2.51 2.87 -9.92
N GLY A 72 1.56 1.93 -9.93
CA GLY A 72 1.78 0.55 -10.39
C GLY A 72 2.78 -0.24 -9.55
N ARG A 73 3.02 0.19 -8.33
CA ARG A 73 3.94 -0.44 -7.37
C ARG A 73 3.60 -0.05 -5.94
N ILE A 74 4.16 -0.76 -4.97
CA ILE A 74 4.06 -0.36 -3.57
C ILE A 74 4.87 0.92 -3.35
N VAL A 75 4.21 1.96 -2.82
CA VAL A 75 4.83 3.22 -2.40
C VAL A 75 4.87 3.23 -0.88
N TYR A 76 6.05 2.97 -0.33
CA TYR A 76 6.23 2.98 1.12
C TYR A 76 6.07 4.39 1.68
N GLN A 77 5.23 4.53 2.69
CA GLN A 77 5.12 5.77 3.46
C GLN A 77 6.41 6.01 4.24
N GLU A 78 6.71 7.27 4.56
CA GLU A 78 7.98 7.68 5.18
C GLU A 78 8.42 6.78 6.35
N LEU A 79 7.52 6.57 7.32
CA LEU A 79 7.82 5.73 8.48
C LEU A 79 8.15 4.29 8.07
N THR A 80 7.37 3.73 7.15
CA THR A 80 7.55 2.36 6.68
C THR A 80 8.85 2.23 5.89
N ARG A 81 9.17 3.22 5.06
CA ARG A 81 10.41 3.28 4.28
C ARG A 81 11.64 3.27 5.20
N ILE A 82 11.66 4.16 6.19
CA ILE A 82 12.77 4.24 7.16
C ILE A 82 12.89 2.93 7.95
N THR A 83 11.77 2.38 8.41
CA THR A 83 11.76 1.11 9.12
C THR A 83 12.33 -0.03 8.26
N LYS A 84 11.95 -0.07 6.98
CA LYS A 84 12.47 -1.05 6.05
C LYS A 84 13.96 -0.88 5.79
N GLU A 85 14.44 0.34 5.57
CA GLU A 85 15.87 0.65 5.41
C GLU A 85 16.69 0.20 6.63
N ILE A 86 16.14 0.35 7.85
CA ILE A 86 16.79 -0.14 9.07
C ILE A 86 16.84 -1.68 9.09
N GLN A 87 15.74 -2.33 8.72
CA GLN A 87 15.66 -3.80 8.70
C GLN A 87 16.55 -4.42 7.63
N ASP A 88 16.62 -3.81 6.46
CA ASP A 88 17.44 -4.26 5.33
C ASP A 88 18.95 -3.94 5.54
N GLY A 89 19.27 -3.02 6.45
CA GLY A 89 20.64 -2.57 6.74
C GLY A 89 21.06 -1.30 6.01
N ASP A 90 20.34 -0.88 4.98
CA ASP A 90 20.67 0.27 4.13
C ASP A 90 20.76 1.59 4.91
N PHE A 91 19.99 1.72 5.99
CA PHE A 91 20.02 2.88 6.89
C PHE A 91 21.42 3.10 7.47
N PHE A 92 22.13 2.02 7.80
CA PHE A 92 23.47 2.09 8.40
C PHE A 92 24.57 2.37 7.39
N GLU A 93 24.27 2.29 6.11
CA GLU A 93 25.16 2.60 4.99
C GLU A 93 24.88 3.99 4.41
N ASN A 94 23.95 4.75 4.99
CA ASN A 94 23.61 6.09 4.52
C ASN A 94 24.79 7.06 4.68
N GLU A 95 25.32 7.55 3.58
CA GLU A 95 26.53 8.39 3.55
C GLU A 95 26.38 9.67 4.39
N ALA A 96 25.20 10.30 4.40
CA ALA A 96 24.98 11.52 5.18
C ALA A 96 25.04 11.25 6.68
N LEU A 97 24.49 10.12 7.14
CA LEU A 97 24.58 9.71 8.53
C LEU A 97 25.99 9.31 8.93
N LEU A 98 26.68 8.56 8.09
CA LEU A 98 28.08 8.17 8.32
C LEU A 98 28.99 9.40 8.39
N GLN A 99 28.80 10.38 7.51
CA GLN A 99 29.55 11.63 7.53
C GLN A 99 29.31 12.43 8.84
N ALA A 100 28.06 12.47 9.32
CA ALA A 100 27.74 13.10 10.59
C ALA A 100 28.46 12.42 11.77
N VAL A 101 28.48 11.08 11.79
CA VAL A 101 29.20 10.30 12.80
C VAL A 101 30.71 10.56 12.74
N GLU A 102 31.31 10.59 11.55
CA GLU A 102 32.72 10.91 11.39
C GLU A 102 33.07 12.33 11.88
N ASN A 103 32.22 13.32 11.57
CA ASN A 103 32.39 14.67 12.07
C ASN A 103 32.33 14.73 13.60
N CYS A 104 31.49 13.92 14.25
CA CYS A 104 31.45 13.84 15.71
C CYS A 104 32.69 13.22 16.31
N LYS A 105 33.35 12.25 15.64
CA LYS A 105 34.63 11.65 16.12
C LYS A 105 35.75 12.65 16.19
N ILE A 106 35.75 13.69 15.36
CA ILE A 106 36.75 14.77 15.37
C ILE A 106 36.51 15.75 16.51
N GLY A 107 35.46 15.57 17.33
CA GLY A 107 35.20 16.40 18.52
C GLY A 107 34.53 17.75 18.23
N ARG A 108 33.92 17.93 17.08
CA ARG A 108 33.12 19.09 16.73
C ARG A 108 31.67 18.71 16.46
N ALA A 109 30.91 18.51 17.53
CA ALA A 109 29.47 18.65 17.42
C ALA A 109 29.16 20.15 17.30
N HIS A 110 28.94 20.67 16.10
CA HIS A 110 28.27 21.94 15.93
C HIS A 110 26.78 21.69 16.05
N VAL A 111 26.20 22.18 17.14
CA VAL A 111 24.76 22.34 17.33
C VAL A 111 24.26 23.46 16.42
#